data_7980c5dd57f57658c25d7f34bedb4478
#
_entry.id   7980c5dd57f57658c25d7f34bedb4478
#
_cell.length_a   1.000
_cell.length_b   1.000
_cell.length_c   1.000
_cell.angle_alpha   90.00
_cell.angle_beta   90.00
_cell.angle_gamma   90.00
#
_symmetry.space_group_name_H-M   'P 1'
#
loop_
_entity.id
_entity.type
_entity.pdbx_description
1 polymer ?
#
loop_
_entity_poly.entity_id
_entity_poly.type
_entity_poly.pdbx_seq_one_letter_code
_entity_poly.pdbx_strand_id
1 'polypeptide(L)'
;MSISRREFLGSAAAALAAGAPVESYRPNLLPSQKEVWDWQVWMAKLGPKYTGNPAHVQFVDFLAAQLKSAGLEVARERYTFPRWEARRWELSIAPASEKPFRAPVTSYFPYSGQTPASGVTGELVFAGSNPSFRLDQLHGKIALIDFACNVRKFGEIYEPWGIHPADAAFPTSIRPARGAVNDLTQFQKAGAVGVVLAWTDVSDANAADQYTPFSRPPQNIPGLYVGRETGARLRSLASPLASGGAKATLILEAQTFPDSPTDTLIATLAGASDESIIVNTHTDGTNATEENGGIGIVALARYFSRIPKSERKRTLVFPLTTGHFAGPWVPSIRGVITKYPELIKKTVAAVTVEHLGCREWMDGASFRYRATGENEWSVAITETKSTAQALLEALHGSASRRTAVVNPVHGGWLGEGASLTRAGIPTIGYIPQPNYLLAAPADGCIEKLSAELMYSQIQDFAKTIHILDRIPAIELKKS
;
A
#
# COMPACT_ATOMS: atom_id res chain seq x y z
N MET A 1 33.19 20.86 3.13
CA MET A 1 32.69 22.03 2.34
C MET A 1 31.20 21.83 2.14
N SER A 2 30.38 22.66 2.75
CA SER A 2 28.91 22.56 2.63
C SER A 2 28.51 23.33 1.36
N ILE A 3 28.02 22.63 0.35
CA ILE A 3 27.45 23.25 -0.85
C ILE A 3 26.10 23.87 -0.45
N SER A 4 25.89 25.14 -0.76
CA SER A 4 24.70 25.87 -0.36
C SER A 4 23.48 25.35 -1.16
N ARG A 5 22.29 25.38 -0.52
CA ARG A 5 21.00 24.97 -1.09
C ARG A 5 20.68 25.66 -2.45
N ARG A 6 21.21 26.85 -2.68
CA ARG A 6 21.06 27.63 -3.92
C ARG A 6 21.94 27.12 -5.06
N GLU A 7 23.15 26.64 -4.77
CA GLU A 7 24.08 26.12 -5.79
C GLU A 7 23.66 24.74 -6.28
N PHE A 8 23.04 23.91 -5.40
CA PHE A 8 22.49 22.63 -5.77
C PHE A 8 21.27 22.77 -6.70
N LEU A 9 20.37 23.72 -6.44
CA LEU A 9 19.20 23.99 -7.27
C LEU A 9 19.58 24.64 -8.63
N GLY A 10 20.67 25.42 -8.66
CA GLY A 10 21.14 26.07 -9.90
C GLY A 10 21.76 25.10 -10.90
N SER A 11 22.48 24.07 -10.46
CA SER A 11 23.08 23.08 -11.35
C SER A 11 22.12 22.01 -11.86
N ALA A 12 21.03 21.73 -11.13
CA ALA A 12 19.99 20.81 -11.59
C ALA A 12 19.03 21.44 -12.62
N ALA A 13 18.80 22.77 -12.53
CA ALA A 13 17.92 23.49 -13.46
C ALA A 13 18.54 23.73 -14.85
N ALA A 14 19.86 23.69 -14.99
CA ALA A 14 20.54 23.96 -16.26
C ALA A 14 20.58 22.77 -17.23
N ALA A 15 20.23 21.55 -16.81
CA ALA A 15 20.23 20.35 -17.64
C ALA A 15 18.85 19.92 -18.18
N LEU A 16 17.78 20.66 -17.83
CA LEU A 16 16.40 20.39 -18.26
C LEU A 16 16.00 21.21 -19.51
N ALA A 17 16.89 21.34 -20.47
CA ALA A 17 16.50 21.79 -21.80
C ALA A 17 15.70 20.68 -22.49
N ALA A 18 14.44 20.99 -22.85
CA ALA A 18 13.50 20.25 -23.70
C ALA A 18 13.94 18.81 -24.04
N GLY A 19 13.62 17.85 -23.16
CA GLY A 19 13.93 16.44 -23.40
C GLY A 19 13.28 15.96 -24.70
N ALA A 20 14.08 15.41 -25.60
CA ALA A 20 13.58 14.72 -26.76
C ALA A 20 12.69 13.55 -26.33
N PRO A 21 11.63 13.20 -27.09
CA PRO A 21 10.81 12.03 -26.79
C PRO A 21 11.70 10.79 -26.67
N VAL A 22 11.39 9.87 -25.74
CA VAL A 22 12.11 8.60 -25.61
C VAL A 22 11.93 7.84 -26.93
N GLU A 23 12.92 7.89 -27.80
CA GLU A 23 12.87 7.44 -29.20
C GLU A 23 12.40 5.99 -29.37
N SER A 24 12.60 5.15 -28.35
CA SER A 24 12.19 3.75 -28.36
C SER A 24 10.77 3.50 -27.91
N TYR A 25 10.11 4.49 -27.31
CA TYR A 25 8.73 4.33 -26.83
C TYR A 25 7.72 4.41 -27.98
N ARG A 26 6.85 3.39 -28.08
CA ARG A 26 5.85 3.23 -29.13
C ARG A 26 4.46 3.18 -28.52
N PRO A 27 3.75 4.31 -28.32
CA PRO A 27 2.49 4.35 -27.59
C PRO A 27 1.40 3.44 -28.19
N ASN A 28 1.43 3.19 -29.50
CA ASN A 28 0.49 2.30 -30.20
C ASN A 28 0.65 0.81 -29.85
N LEU A 29 1.72 0.41 -29.18
CA LEU A 29 1.91 -0.96 -28.69
C LEU A 29 1.27 -1.22 -27.32
N LEU A 30 0.91 -0.18 -26.56
CA LEU A 30 0.15 -0.35 -25.33
C LEU A 30 -1.28 -0.83 -25.60
N PRO A 31 -1.89 -1.63 -24.72
CA PRO A 31 -3.33 -1.77 -24.69
C PRO A 31 -4.01 -0.40 -24.61
N SER A 32 -5.23 -0.27 -25.12
CA SER A 32 -5.93 1.02 -25.04
C SER A 32 -6.24 1.41 -23.58
N GLN A 33 -6.34 2.70 -23.31
CA GLN A 33 -6.76 3.20 -21.98
C GLN A 33 -8.07 2.56 -21.54
N LYS A 34 -9.03 2.42 -22.47
CA LYS A 34 -10.32 1.78 -22.19
C LYS A 34 -10.15 0.32 -21.74
N GLU A 35 -9.31 -0.45 -22.42
CA GLU A 35 -9.07 -1.86 -22.08
C GLU A 35 -8.44 -2.00 -20.69
N VAL A 36 -7.43 -1.18 -20.38
CA VAL A 36 -6.79 -1.16 -19.07
C VAL A 36 -7.80 -0.78 -17.98
N TRP A 37 -8.63 0.22 -18.23
CA TRP A 37 -9.65 0.65 -17.28
C TRP A 37 -10.77 -0.39 -17.09
N ASP A 38 -11.16 -1.12 -18.13
CA ASP A 38 -12.13 -2.21 -18.02
C ASP A 38 -11.61 -3.33 -17.10
N TRP A 39 -10.30 -3.66 -17.15
CA TRP A 39 -9.68 -4.60 -16.20
C TRP A 39 -9.67 -4.05 -14.77
N GLN A 40 -9.37 -2.77 -14.61
CA GLN A 40 -9.37 -2.09 -13.31
C GLN A 40 -10.77 -2.12 -12.67
N VAL A 41 -11.81 -1.81 -13.44
CA VAL A 41 -13.22 -1.86 -12.99
C VAL A 41 -13.65 -3.30 -12.66
N TRP A 42 -13.24 -4.28 -13.48
CA TRP A 42 -13.50 -5.69 -13.21
C TRP A 42 -12.84 -6.10 -11.87
N MET A 43 -11.58 -5.75 -11.65
CA MET A 43 -10.86 -6.06 -10.43
C MET A 43 -11.52 -5.41 -9.19
N ALA A 44 -11.96 -4.17 -9.29
CA ALA A 44 -12.66 -3.47 -8.21
C ALA A 44 -13.94 -4.22 -7.77
N LYS A 45 -14.68 -4.78 -8.71
CA LYS A 45 -15.91 -5.53 -8.42
C LYS A 45 -15.70 -6.85 -7.68
N LEU A 46 -14.48 -7.34 -7.59
CA LEU A 46 -14.15 -8.51 -6.77
C LEU A 46 -14.23 -8.22 -5.27
N GLY A 47 -14.24 -6.94 -4.88
CA GLY A 47 -14.14 -6.51 -3.50
C GLY A 47 -12.73 -6.67 -2.93
N PRO A 48 -12.55 -6.66 -1.60
CA PRO A 48 -11.25 -6.82 -0.96
C PRO A 48 -10.59 -8.17 -1.32
N LYS A 49 -9.33 -8.09 -1.74
CA LYS A 49 -8.51 -9.24 -2.15
C LYS A 49 -7.48 -9.57 -1.09
N TYR A 50 -7.98 -9.92 0.11
CA TYR A 50 -7.09 -10.37 1.18
C TYR A 50 -6.34 -11.64 0.77
N THR A 51 -5.08 -11.75 1.16
CA THR A 51 -4.22 -12.88 0.80
C THR A 51 -4.96 -14.21 0.85
N GLY A 52 -5.01 -14.92 -0.27
CA GLY A 52 -5.61 -16.26 -0.37
C GLY A 52 -7.13 -16.35 -0.25
N ASN A 53 -7.88 -15.23 -0.19
CA ASN A 53 -9.33 -15.29 -0.27
C ASN A 53 -9.81 -15.56 -1.73
N PRO A 54 -11.08 -15.94 -1.95
CA PRO A 54 -11.57 -16.24 -3.29
C PRO A 54 -11.41 -15.11 -4.31
N ALA A 55 -11.57 -13.85 -3.88
CA ALA A 55 -11.39 -12.67 -4.75
C ALA A 55 -9.94 -12.51 -5.19
N HIS A 56 -9.00 -12.72 -4.26
CA HIS A 56 -7.57 -12.69 -4.55
C HIS A 56 -7.16 -13.83 -5.50
N VAL A 57 -7.63 -15.06 -5.28
CA VAL A 57 -7.36 -16.19 -6.17
C VAL A 57 -7.85 -15.89 -7.58
N GLN A 58 -9.07 -15.37 -7.73
CA GLN A 58 -9.60 -14.96 -9.03
C GLN A 58 -8.73 -13.90 -9.71
N PHE A 59 -8.26 -12.92 -8.95
CA PHE A 59 -7.38 -11.87 -9.48
C PHE A 59 -6.04 -12.44 -9.96
N VAL A 60 -5.39 -13.29 -9.16
CA VAL A 60 -4.15 -13.98 -9.54
C VAL A 60 -4.33 -14.83 -10.79
N ASP A 61 -5.45 -15.55 -10.91
CA ASP A 61 -5.77 -16.35 -12.11
C ASP A 61 -5.94 -15.48 -13.35
N PHE A 62 -6.62 -14.34 -13.20
CA PHE A 62 -6.75 -13.35 -14.28
C PHE A 62 -5.37 -12.85 -14.72
N LEU A 63 -4.51 -12.41 -13.78
CA LEU A 63 -3.16 -11.92 -14.09
C LEU A 63 -2.35 -12.99 -14.83
N ALA A 64 -2.37 -14.24 -14.35
CA ALA A 64 -1.66 -15.34 -15.00
C ALA A 64 -2.16 -15.60 -16.43
N ALA A 65 -3.48 -15.55 -16.65
CA ALA A 65 -4.08 -15.74 -17.97
C ALA A 65 -3.68 -14.60 -18.92
N GLN A 66 -3.69 -13.35 -18.47
CA GLN A 66 -3.28 -12.20 -19.27
C GLN A 66 -1.80 -12.24 -19.67
N LEU A 67 -0.91 -12.60 -18.73
CA LEU A 67 0.52 -12.73 -19.00
C LEU A 67 0.82 -13.87 -19.98
N LYS A 68 0.17 -15.04 -19.83
CA LYS A 68 0.27 -16.14 -20.79
C LYS A 68 -0.24 -15.75 -22.17
N SER A 69 -1.37 -15.03 -22.25
CA SER A 69 -1.92 -14.56 -23.53
C SER A 69 -1.01 -13.56 -24.25
N ALA A 70 -0.17 -12.86 -23.51
CA ALA A 70 0.88 -11.99 -24.05
C ALA A 70 2.14 -12.76 -24.48
N GLY A 71 2.17 -14.09 -24.37
CA GLY A 71 3.28 -14.95 -24.79
C GLY A 71 4.41 -15.07 -23.75
N LEU A 72 4.19 -14.71 -22.50
CA LEU A 72 5.19 -14.88 -21.45
C LEU A 72 5.16 -16.31 -20.87
N GLU A 73 6.33 -16.78 -20.45
CA GLU A 73 6.41 -17.95 -19.58
C GLU A 73 5.98 -17.54 -18.17
N VAL A 74 5.03 -18.28 -17.58
CA VAL A 74 4.46 -17.94 -16.26
C VAL A 74 4.59 -19.15 -15.34
N ALA A 75 5.48 -19.03 -14.34
CA ALA A 75 5.58 -19.97 -13.22
C ALA A 75 4.66 -19.52 -12.07
N ARG A 76 4.16 -20.51 -11.29
CA ARG A 76 3.41 -20.28 -10.05
C ARG A 76 4.14 -20.88 -8.88
N GLU A 77 4.38 -20.07 -7.86
CA GLU A 77 4.97 -20.49 -6.59
C GLU A 77 3.89 -20.52 -5.53
N ARG A 78 3.49 -21.72 -5.16
CA ARG A 78 2.43 -21.93 -4.18
C ARG A 78 2.93 -21.83 -2.76
N TYR A 79 2.17 -21.13 -1.92
CA TYR A 79 2.27 -21.05 -0.48
C TYR A 79 0.95 -21.51 0.16
N THR A 80 1.01 -21.99 1.39
CA THR A 80 -0.14 -22.26 2.25
C THR A 80 0.07 -21.57 3.58
N PHE A 81 -1.00 -21.04 4.17
CA PHE A 81 -0.92 -20.29 5.42
C PHE A 81 -2.27 -20.25 6.14
N PRO A 82 -2.28 -19.98 7.45
CA PRO A 82 -3.53 -19.83 8.21
C PRO A 82 -4.19 -18.47 7.89
N ARG A 83 -5.15 -18.49 6.95
CA ARG A 83 -5.93 -17.31 6.59
C ARG A 83 -7.03 -17.08 7.62
N TRP A 84 -7.08 -15.87 8.15
CA TRP A 84 -8.10 -15.43 9.11
C TRP A 84 -9.05 -14.44 8.42
N GLU A 85 -10.36 -14.57 8.70
CA GLU A 85 -11.39 -13.71 8.16
C GLU A 85 -12.40 -13.33 9.22
N ALA A 86 -12.64 -12.04 9.44
CA ALA A 86 -13.74 -11.55 10.24
C ALA A 86 -15.08 -11.83 9.54
N ARG A 87 -16.10 -12.24 10.32
CA ARG A 87 -17.45 -12.55 9.82
C ARG A 87 -18.49 -11.60 10.36
N ARG A 88 -18.33 -11.18 11.63
CA ARG A 88 -19.24 -10.27 12.30
C ARG A 88 -18.48 -9.47 13.35
N TRP A 89 -18.73 -8.17 13.41
CA TRP A 89 -18.14 -7.29 14.42
C TRP A 89 -19.17 -6.25 14.86
N GLU A 90 -19.33 -6.11 16.19
CA GLU A 90 -20.32 -5.24 16.78
C GLU A 90 -19.82 -4.71 18.13
N LEU A 91 -20.26 -3.52 18.49
CA LEU A 91 -20.01 -2.91 19.78
C LEU A 91 -21.31 -2.39 20.38
N SER A 92 -21.67 -2.89 21.55
CA SER A 92 -22.84 -2.45 22.32
C SER A 92 -22.37 -1.81 23.62
N ILE A 93 -23.00 -0.70 23.98
CA ILE A 93 -22.66 0.07 25.19
C ILE A 93 -23.91 0.13 26.09
N ALA A 94 -23.73 -0.16 27.36
CA ALA A 94 -24.72 -0.04 28.40
C ALA A 94 -24.23 0.95 29.48
N PRO A 95 -24.48 2.26 29.32
CA PRO A 95 -24.16 3.26 30.32
C PRO A 95 -25.07 3.08 31.55
N ALA A 96 -24.61 3.46 32.74
CA ALA A 96 -25.44 3.40 33.94
C ALA A 96 -26.59 4.42 33.91
N SER A 97 -26.43 5.54 33.24
CA SER A 97 -27.35 6.69 33.23
C SER A 97 -28.22 6.81 31.96
N GLU A 98 -28.01 5.96 30.97
CA GLU A 98 -28.70 6.02 29.68
C GLU A 98 -29.19 4.63 29.24
N LYS A 99 -30.07 4.59 28.23
CA LYS A 99 -30.46 3.33 27.60
C LYS A 99 -29.30 2.73 26.83
N PRO A 100 -29.13 1.40 26.82
CA PRO A 100 -28.14 0.72 26.00
C PRO A 100 -28.29 1.07 24.50
N PHE A 101 -27.15 1.18 23.79
CA PHE A 101 -27.12 1.48 22.37
C PHE A 101 -26.04 0.68 21.67
N ARG A 102 -26.16 0.52 20.33
CA ARG A 102 -25.10 0.07 19.45
C ARG A 102 -24.22 1.23 19.05
N ALA A 103 -22.92 1.11 19.29
CA ALA A 103 -21.95 2.07 18.84
C ALA A 103 -21.54 1.77 17.39
N PRO A 104 -21.48 2.76 16.48
CA PRO A 104 -20.95 2.57 15.14
C PRO A 104 -19.49 2.07 15.18
N VAL A 105 -19.21 0.99 14.47
CA VAL A 105 -17.87 0.40 14.31
C VAL A 105 -17.41 0.66 12.89
N THR A 106 -16.24 1.23 12.71
CA THR A 106 -15.68 1.53 11.39
C THR A 106 -14.97 0.35 10.76
N SER A 107 -14.34 -0.50 11.59
CA SER A 107 -13.65 -1.70 11.15
C SER A 107 -13.24 -2.57 12.36
N TYR A 108 -12.50 -3.64 12.09
CA TYR A 108 -11.94 -4.55 13.08
C TYR A 108 -10.42 -4.63 12.98
N PHE A 109 -9.77 -5.07 14.05
CA PHE A 109 -8.32 -5.27 14.04
C PHE A 109 -8.00 -6.65 13.42
N PRO A 110 -7.31 -6.72 12.27
CA PRO A 110 -7.05 -7.97 11.57
C PRO A 110 -6.18 -8.93 12.38
N TYR A 111 -6.44 -10.23 12.26
CA TYR A 111 -5.73 -11.28 12.98
C TYR A 111 -5.72 -11.09 14.51
N SER A 112 -6.71 -10.38 15.05
CA SER A 112 -6.94 -10.28 16.48
C SER A 112 -7.75 -11.46 17.02
N GLY A 113 -7.95 -11.54 18.34
CA GLY A 113 -8.72 -12.59 18.97
C GLY A 113 -10.19 -12.56 18.56
N GLN A 114 -10.81 -13.72 18.48
CA GLN A 114 -12.25 -13.85 18.25
C GLN A 114 -13.01 -13.98 19.56
N THR A 115 -14.30 -13.67 19.53
CA THR A 115 -15.22 -13.80 20.66
C THR A 115 -16.21 -14.95 20.46
N PRO A 116 -16.85 -15.46 21.52
CA PRO A 116 -18.11 -16.18 21.38
C PRO A 116 -19.18 -15.33 20.67
N ALA A 117 -20.23 -15.96 20.15
CA ALA A 117 -21.33 -15.25 19.47
C ALA A 117 -22.04 -14.21 20.36
N SER A 118 -22.04 -14.41 21.69
CA SER A 118 -22.53 -13.45 22.70
C SER A 118 -21.58 -12.28 22.94
N GLY A 119 -20.35 -12.34 22.42
CA GLY A 119 -19.32 -11.36 22.66
C GLY A 119 -18.59 -11.52 24.01
N VAL A 120 -17.69 -10.58 24.28
CA VAL A 120 -17.06 -10.38 25.59
C VAL A 120 -17.56 -9.08 26.17
N THR A 121 -17.87 -9.10 27.50
CA THR A 121 -18.42 -7.94 28.21
C THR A 121 -17.47 -7.53 29.33
N GLY A 122 -17.21 -6.23 29.45
CA GLY A 122 -16.43 -5.64 30.54
C GLY A 122 -16.79 -4.18 30.78
N GLU A 123 -16.31 -3.62 31.86
CA GLU A 123 -16.35 -2.19 32.10
C GLU A 123 -15.50 -1.49 30.98
N LEU A 124 -16.05 -0.43 30.40
CA LEU A 124 -15.34 0.40 29.43
C LEU A 124 -14.41 1.38 30.15
N VAL A 125 -13.11 1.27 29.92
CA VAL A 125 -12.10 2.12 30.59
C VAL A 125 -11.24 2.83 29.56
N PHE A 126 -11.12 4.14 29.66
CA PHE A 126 -10.21 4.89 28.82
C PHE A 126 -8.76 4.67 29.28
N ALA A 127 -8.00 3.94 28.48
CA ALA A 127 -6.63 3.56 28.77
C ALA A 127 -5.57 4.56 28.22
N GLY A 128 -6.00 5.67 27.63
CA GLY A 128 -5.09 6.72 27.16
C GLY A 128 -4.89 6.75 25.65
N SER A 129 -3.88 7.47 25.23
CA SER A 129 -3.56 7.70 23.81
C SER A 129 -2.18 7.14 23.44
N ASN A 130 -2.02 6.65 22.21
CA ASN A 130 -0.71 6.19 21.73
C ASN A 130 0.32 7.35 21.77
N PRO A 131 1.57 7.12 22.28
CA PRO A 131 2.15 5.86 22.75
C PRO A 131 1.97 5.57 24.26
N SER A 132 1.29 6.43 25.02
CA SER A 132 1.21 6.38 26.47
C SER A 132 -0.11 5.77 26.96
N PHE A 133 -0.06 4.46 27.29
CA PHE A 133 -1.24 3.74 27.78
C PHE A 133 -1.13 3.44 29.29
N ARG A 134 -2.29 3.51 29.97
CA ARG A 134 -2.46 3.08 31.37
C ARG A 134 -2.94 1.63 31.38
N LEU A 135 -2.09 0.71 31.78
CA LEU A 135 -2.34 -0.73 31.72
C LEU A 135 -2.73 -1.36 33.05
N ASP A 136 -2.53 -0.65 34.15
CA ASP A 136 -2.60 -1.11 35.53
C ASP A 136 -4.02 -1.51 36.02
N GLN A 137 -5.08 -1.13 35.31
CA GLN A 137 -6.47 -1.35 35.74
C GLN A 137 -7.32 -2.04 34.67
N LEU A 138 -6.75 -2.81 33.77
CA LEU A 138 -7.44 -3.38 32.60
C LEU A 138 -7.95 -4.81 32.79
N HIS A 139 -7.63 -5.48 33.90
CA HIS A 139 -8.04 -6.87 34.13
C HIS A 139 -9.57 -7.02 34.08
N GLY A 140 -10.07 -7.88 33.17
CA GLY A 140 -11.51 -8.12 32.96
C GLY A 140 -12.27 -6.97 32.28
N LYS A 141 -11.58 -5.93 31.81
CA LYS A 141 -12.18 -4.72 31.23
C LYS A 141 -12.00 -4.63 29.73
N ILE A 142 -12.77 -3.75 29.08
CA ILE A 142 -12.58 -3.37 27.68
C ILE A 142 -11.83 -2.02 27.66
N ALA A 143 -10.64 -2.05 27.09
CA ALA A 143 -9.80 -0.87 26.95
C ALA A 143 -10.27 0.00 25.78
N LEU A 144 -10.58 1.26 26.02
CA LEU A 144 -10.74 2.30 24.99
C LEU A 144 -9.42 3.06 24.87
N ILE A 145 -8.88 3.14 23.68
CA ILE A 145 -7.65 3.89 23.39
C ILE A 145 -7.85 4.87 22.23
N ASP A 146 -7.17 5.99 22.31
CA ASP A 146 -7.06 6.91 21.19
C ASP A 146 -5.85 6.59 20.34
N PHE A 147 -6.00 6.74 19.04
CA PHE A 147 -4.88 6.68 18.12
C PHE A 147 -5.09 7.61 16.93
N ALA A 148 -3.98 8.02 16.32
CA ALA A 148 -3.94 8.93 15.20
C ALA A 148 -3.21 8.30 14.02
N CYS A 149 -3.32 8.92 12.85
CA CYS A 149 -2.52 8.55 11.68
C CYS A 149 -1.03 8.70 11.95
N ASN A 150 -0.24 7.81 11.38
CA ASN A 150 1.22 7.92 11.40
C ASN A 150 1.68 8.94 10.35
N VAL A 151 1.67 10.22 10.71
CA VAL A 151 2.14 11.29 9.83
C VAL A 151 3.65 11.35 9.83
N ARG A 152 4.25 11.36 8.63
CA ARG A 152 5.70 11.55 8.46
C ARG A 152 5.96 12.85 7.70
N LYS A 153 6.89 13.65 8.21
CA LYS A 153 7.35 14.84 7.49
C LYS A 153 8.21 14.41 6.31
N PHE A 154 7.91 14.92 5.13
CA PHE A 154 8.55 14.51 3.89
C PHE A 154 10.08 14.71 3.94
N GLY A 155 10.54 15.90 4.35
CA GLY A 155 11.96 16.23 4.44
C GLY A 155 12.74 15.54 5.58
N GLU A 156 12.05 14.80 6.48
CA GLU A 156 12.72 13.97 7.51
C GLU A 156 13.08 12.58 6.97
N ILE A 157 12.42 12.13 5.92
CA ILE A 157 12.58 10.77 5.37
C ILE A 157 13.08 10.74 3.93
N TYR A 158 13.07 11.88 3.23
CA TYR A 158 13.48 11.98 1.83
C TYR A 158 14.34 13.20 1.53
N GLU A 159 15.31 12.97 0.66
CA GLU A 159 16.03 14.01 -0.07
C GLU A 159 15.58 14.01 -1.53
N PRO A 160 15.28 15.18 -2.15
CA PRO A 160 14.75 15.23 -3.50
C PRO A 160 15.83 14.98 -4.56
N TRP A 161 15.55 14.04 -5.50
CA TRP A 161 16.22 14.00 -6.79
C TRP A 161 15.60 14.99 -7.77
N GLY A 162 14.27 15.13 -7.75
CA GLY A 162 13.50 16.00 -8.60
C GLY A 162 12.00 15.82 -8.41
N ILE A 163 11.20 16.60 -9.13
CA ILE A 163 9.74 16.60 -9.05
C ILE A 163 9.14 16.83 -10.43
N HIS A 164 7.97 16.27 -10.67
CA HIS A 164 7.20 16.53 -11.88
C HIS A 164 5.80 17.08 -11.54
N PRO A 165 5.39 18.25 -12.11
CA PRO A 165 6.21 19.13 -12.94
C PRO A 165 7.31 19.83 -12.14
N ALA A 166 8.36 20.30 -12.82
CA ALA A 166 9.57 20.83 -12.17
C ALA A 166 9.36 22.11 -11.35
N ASP A 167 8.27 22.81 -11.56
CA ASP A 167 7.86 24.02 -10.84
C ASP A 167 6.96 23.74 -9.63
N ALA A 168 6.59 22.47 -9.39
CA ALA A 168 5.77 22.10 -8.24
C ALA A 168 6.56 22.19 -6.92
N ALA A 169 5.84 22.43 -5.81
CA ALA A 169 6.42 22.34 -4.48
C ALA A 169 6.32 20.90 -3.97
N PHE A 170 7.38 20.41 -3.30
CA PHE A 170 7.34 19.10 -2.63
C PHE A 170 6.28 19.07 -1.53
N PRO A 171 5.66 17.89 -1.28
CA PRO A 171 4.74 17.72 -0.17
C PRO A 171 5.48 17.96 1.16
N THR A 172 4.80 18.52 2.14
CA THR A 172 5.36 18.75 3.48
C THR A 172 5.31 17.49 4.35
N SER A 173 4.33 16.63 4.11
CA SER A 173 4.11 15.39 4.86
C SER A 173 3.44 14.32 4.01
N ILE A 174 3.62 13.06 4.42
CA ILE A 174 2.85 11.91 3.95
C ILE A 174 1.95 11.50 5.10
N ARG A 175 0.65 11.37 4.82
CA ARG A 175 -0.37 11.07 5.82
C ARG A 175 -1.33 10.00 5.32
N PRO A 176 -0.92 8.73 5.25
CA PRO A 176 -1.86 7.65 5.00
C PRO A 176 -2.81 7.53 6.21
N ALA A 177 -4.07 7.14 5.98
CA ALA A 177 -4.99 6.77 7.07
C ALA A 177 -4.56 5.41 7.67
N ARG A 178 -3.41 5.39 8.30
CA ARG A 178 -2.77 4.23 8.88
C ARG A 178 -2.42 4.52 10.33
N GLY A 179 -3.12 3.87 11.24
CA GLY A 179 -2.90 4.03 12.66
C GLY A 179 -1.53 3.54 13.11
N ALA A 180 -1.01 4.18 14.16
CA ALA A 180 0.28 3.84 14.75
C ALA A 180 0.23 2.58 15.65
N VAL A 181 -0.97 2.05 15.97
CA VAL A 181 -1.14 0.86 16.82
C VAL A 181 -1.27 -0.38 15.95
N ASN A 182 -0.27 -1.24 15.98
CA ASN A 182 -0.21 -2.49 15.23
C ASN A 182 -0.05 -3.74 16.11
N ASP A 183 -0.10 -3.59 17.44
CA ASP A 183 0.09 -4.67 18.42
C ASP A 183 -0.79 -4.42 19.66
N LEU A 184 -1.67 -5.36 19.97
CA LEU A 184 -2.56 -5.32 21.13
C LEU A 184 -2.06 -6.19 22.30
N THR A 185 -0.89 -6.84 22.16
CA THR A 185 -0.37 -7.79 23.17
C THR A 185 -0.20 -7.18 24.55
N GLN A 186 0.15 -5.90 24.63
CA GLN A 186 0.27 -5.21 25.93
C GLN A 186 -1.05 -5.13 26.70
N PHE A 187 -2.18 -4.93 25.99
CA PHE A 187 -3.52 -4.92 26.60
C PHE A 187 -3.93 -6.33 27.05
N GLN A 188 -3.62 -7.35 26.24
CA GLN A 188 -3.83 -8.75 26.60
C GLN A 188 -3.05 -9.12 27.86
N LYS A 189 -1.75 -8.76 27.94
CA LYS A 189 -0.91 -9.00 29.13
C LYS A 189 -1.42 -8.28 30.38
N ALA A 190 -2.06 -7.14 30.23
CA ALA A 190 -2.72 -6.40 31.29
C ALA A 190 -4.08 -7.00 31.70
N GLY A 191 -4.51 -8.09 31.05
CA GLY A 191 -5.75 -8.80 31.36
C GLY A 191 -7.02 -8.18 30.79
N ALA A 192 -6.91 -7.23 29.84
CA ALA A 192 -8.07 -6.71 29.12
C ALA A 192 -8.75 -7.82 28.32
N VAL A 193 -10.09 -7.79 28.22
CA VAL A 193 -10.89 -8.76 27.47
C VAL A 193 -11.21 -8.31 26.05
N GLY A 194 -10.93 -7.06 25.71
CA GLY A 194 -11.10 -6.47 24.39
C GLY A 194 -10.51 -5.07 24.31
N VAL A 195 -10.27 -4.58 23.08
CA VAL A 195 -9.76 -3.23 22.84
C VAL A 195 -10.64 -2.51 21.81
N VAL A 196 -11.02 -1.28 22.11
CA VAL A 196 -11.68 -0.35 21.19
C VAL A 196 -10.69 0.75 20.85
N LEU A 197 -10.36 0.88 19.55
CA LEU A 197 -9.41 1.86 19.04
C LEU A 197 -10.18 3.01 18.39
N ALA A 198 -10.10 4.20 18.97
CA ALA A 198 -10.81 5.38 18.52
C ALA A 198 -9.90 6.27 17.65
N TRP A 199 -10.28 6.49 16.40
CA TRP A 199 -9.64 7.48 15.54
C TRP A 199 -9.82 8.89 16.11
N THR A 200 -8.76 9.72 16.06
CA THR A 200 -8.82 11.07 16.64
C THR A 200 -8.61 12.18 15.62
N ASP A 201 -7.93 11.92 14.54
CA ASP A 201 -7.43 12.92 13.59
C ASP A 201 -7.97 12.77 12.16
N VAL A 202 -8.90 11.85 11.95
CA VAL A 202 -9.64 11.68 10.69
C VAL A 202 -11.14 11.71 10.93
N SER A 203 -11.93 12.10 9.93
CA SER A 203 -13.39 12.03 9.99
C SER A 203 -13.88 10.58 10.06
N ASP A 204 -15.13 10.38 10.53
CA ASP A 204 -15.75 9.07 10.53
C ASP A 204 -15.88 8.49 9.10
N ALA A 205 -16.09 9.36 8.09
CA ALA A 205 -16.12 8.94 6.69
C ALA A 205 -14.75 8.47 6.15
N ASN A 206 -13.64 9.08 6.59
CA ASN A 206 -12.29 8.64 6.25
C ASN A 206 -11.89 7.38 7.05
N ALA A 207 -12.36 7.27 8.28
CA ALA A 207 -12.12 6.10 9.13
C ALA A 207 -12.91 4.85 8.69
N ALA A 208 -13.98 5.03 7.90
CA ALA A 208 -14.84 3.94 7.47
C ALA A 208 -14.05 2.87 6.69
N ASP A 209 -14.28 1.62 7.05
CA ASP A 209 -13.69 0.43 6.42
C ASP A 209 -12.14 0.37 6.42
N GLN A 210 -11.47 1.25 7.17
CA GLN A 210 -10.00 1.23 7.25
C GLN A 210 -9.52 -0.10 7.86
N TYR A 211 -8.79 -0.86 7.04
CA TYR A 211 -8.21 -2.14 7.40
C TYR A 211 -6.71 -1.94 7.64
N THR A 212 -6.21 -2.26 8.83
CA THR A 212 -4.79 -2.10 9.19
C THR A 212 -4.07 -3.46 9.09
N PRO A 213 -3.65 -3.91 7.90
CA PRO A 213 -3.24 -5.30 7.66
C PRO A 213 -1.87 -5.65 8.23
N PHE A 214 -1.04 -4.67 8.54
CA PHE A 214 0.34 -4.86 9.00
C PHE A 214 0.44 -5.04 10.51
N SER A 215 -0.60 -5.67 11.11
CA SER A 215 -0.57 -6.10 12.50
C SER A 215 0.40 -7.28 12.69
N ARG A 216 0.92 -7.40 13.91
CA ARG A 216 1.75 -8.56 14.27
C ARG A 216 0.93 -9.85 14.31
N PRO A 217 1.57 -11.04 14.25
CA PRO A 217 0.92 -12.35 14.17
C PRO A 217 -0.14 -12.58 15.21
N PRO A 218 -0.99 -13.65 15.08
CA PRO A 218 -2.30 -13.70 15.72
C PRO A 218 -2.28 -13.27 17.17
N GLN A 219 -3.11 -12.31 17.51
CA GLN A 219 -3.26 -11.79 18.86
C GLN A 219 -4.51 -12.40 19.47
N ASN A 220 -4.45 -12.79 20.75
CA ASN A 220 -5.56 -13.46 21.42
C ASN A 220 -6.49 -12.49 22.13
N ILE A 221 -6.57 -11.24 21.69
CA ILE A 221 -7.47 -10.23 22.23
C ILE A 221 -8.24 -9.57 21.08
N PRO A 222 -9.59 -9.52 21.10
CA PRO A 222 -10.37 -8.90 20.05
C PRO A 222 -10.21 -7.38 20.04
N GLY A 223 -10.11 -6.78 18.85
CA GLY A 223 -10.00 -5.35 18.65
C GLY A 223 -11.00 -4.80 17.63
N LEU A 224 -11.64 -3.67 17.93
CA LEU A 224 -12.52 -2.96 17.00
C LEU A 224 -12.10 -1.50 16.87
N TYR A 225 -12.28 -0.94 15.66
CA TYR A 225 -12.08 0.47 15.40
C TYR A 225 -13.40 1.23 15.42
N VAL A 226 -13.39 2.41 16.01
CA VAL A 226 -14.50 3.35 15.99
C VAL A 226 -14.04 4.71 15.45
N GLY A 227 -14.95 5.44 14.84
CA GLY A 227 -14.67 6.77 14.32
C GLY A 227 -14.48 7.80 15.43
N ARG A 228 -14.08 9.00 15.05
CA ARG A 228 -13.75 10.12 15.95
C ARG A 228 -14.93 10.53 16.85
N GLU A 229 -16.14 10.63 16.28
CA GLU A 229 -17.34 11.04 17.01
C GLU A 229 -17.78 9.98 18.01
N THR A 230 -17.84 8.71 17.58
CA THR A 230 -18.10 7.58 18.45
C THR A 230 -17.06 7.51 19.57
N GLY A 231 -15.76 7.63 19.25
CA GLY A 231 -14.68 7.64 20.23
C GLY A 231 -14.83 8.74 21.28
N ALA A 232 -15.21 9.95 20.88
CA ALA A 232 -15.46 11.07 21.79
C ALA A 232 -16.60 10.75 22.78
N ARG A 233 -17.70 10.19 22.28
CA ARG A 233 -18.81 9.76 23.15
C ARG A 233 -18.38 8.64 24.10
N LEU A 234 -17.67 7.64 23.61
CA LEU A 234 -17.18 6.53 24.46
C LEU A 234 -16.24 7.03 25.56
N ARG A 235 -15.35 7.99 25.27
CA ARG A 235 -14.46 8.62 26.28
C ARG A 235 -15.26 9.29 27.39
N SER A 236 -16.34 10.01 27.06
CA SER A 236 -17.18 10.64 28.07
C SER A 236 -17.84 9.62 28.98
N LEU A 237 -18.26 8.47 28.46
CA LEU A 237 -18.88 7.38 29.22
C LEU A 237 -17.87 6.53 30.02
N ALA A 238 -16.62 6.46 29.57
CA ALA A 238 -15.51 5.76 30.23
C ALA A 238 -14.81 6.60 31.32
N SER A 239 -15.24 7.86 31.50
CA SER A 239 -14.62 8.76 32.46
C SER A 239 -14.92 8.33 33.90
N PRO A 240 -13.97 8.39 34.85
CA PRO A 240 -14.23 8.21 36.28
C PRO A 240 -15.24 9.20 36.83
N LEU A 241 -15.45 10.34 36.14
CA LEU A 241 -16.46 11.35 36.52
C LEU A 241 -17.84 11.03 35.99
N ALA A 242 -18.00 10.04 35.11
CA ALA A 242 -19.31 9.56 34.66
C ALA A 242 -19.98 8.80 35.78
N SER A 243 -21.19 9.22 36.15
CA SER A 243 -21.97 8.56 37.22
C SER A 243 -22.23 7.10 36.86
N GLY A 244 -21.50 6.17 37.51
CA GLY A 244 -21.68 4.73 37.41
C GLY A 244 -20.97 4.02 36.26
N GLY A 245 -20.22 4.72 35.40
CA GLY A 245 -19.48 4.12 34.30
C GLY A 245 -20.35 3.52 33.19
N ALA A 246 -19.73 2.79 32.26
CA ALA A 246 -20.42 2.08 31.20
C ALA A 246 -19.87 0.65 31.06
N LYS A 247 -20.74 -0.32 30.76
CA LYS A 247 -20.32 -1.64 30.29
C LYS A 247 -20.33 -1.66 28.78
N ALA A 248 -19.31 -2.27 28.17
CA ALA A 248 -19.25 -2.53 26.74
C ALA A 248 -19.31 -4.04 26.47
N THR A 249 -20.01 -4.43 25.41
CA THR A 249 -19.99 -5.80 24.86
C THR A 249 -19.43 -5.70 23.45
N LEU A 250 -18.29 -6.35 23.24
CA LEU A 250 -17.57 -6.42 21.97
C LEU A 250 -17.78 -7.80 21.35
N ILE A 251 -18.23 -7.85 20.10
CA ILE A 251 -18.34 -9.06 19.29
C ILE A 251 -17.34 -8.95 18.14
N LEU A 252 -16.53 -9.96 17.96
CA LEU A 252 -15.71 -10.19 16.79
C LEU A 252 -15.68 -11.69 16.48
N GLU A 253 -16.59 -12.10 15.62
CA GLU A 253 -16.59 -13.46 15.09
C GLU A 253 -15.66 -13.56 13.90
N ALA A 254 -14.79 -14.54 13.91
CA ALA A 254 -13.84 -14.78 12.82
C ALA A 254 -13.73 -16.28 12.52
N GLN A 255 -13.22 -16.58 11.34
CA GLN A 255 -12.95 -17.94 10.90
C GLN A 255 -11.50 -18.05 10.43
N THR A 256 -10.80 -19.09 10.87
CA THR A 256 -9.46 -19.42 10.40
C THR A 256 -9.54 -20.59 9.42
N PHE A 257 -8.86 -20.47 8.29
CA PHE A 257 -8.68 -21.50 7.27
C PHE A 257 -7.20 -21.92 7.32
N PRO A 258 -6.85 -23.06 7.95
CA PRO A 258 -5.48 -23.36 8.32
C PRO A 258 -4.53 -23.52 7.12
N ASP A 259 -5.02 -24.07 6.02
CA ASP A 259 -4.23 -24.40 4.83
C ASP A 259 -4.69 -23.62 3.58
N SER A 260 -4.92 -22.33 3.74
CA SER A 260 -5.40 -21.50 2.62
C SER A 260 -4.29 -21.32 1.57
N PRO A 261 -4.53 -21.68 0.29
CA PRO A 261 -3.52 -21.53 -0.74
C PRO A 261 -3.44 -20.09 -1.25
N THR A 262 -2.22 -19.72 -1.69
CA THR A 262 -1.98 -18.47 -2.42
C THR A 262 -0.77 -18.64 -3.33
N ASP A 263 -0.73 -17.93 -4.47
CA ASP A 263 0.33 -18.09 -5.47
C ASP A 263 1.04 -16.76 -5.74
N THR A 264 2.37 -16.79 -5.76
CA THR A 264 3.20 -15.78 -6.43
C THR A 264 3.36 -16.18 -7.89
N LEU A 265 3.16 -15.24 -8.82
CA LEU A 265 3.43 -15.44 -10.23
C LEU A 265 4.83 -14.89 -10.56
N ILE A 266 5.57 -15.63 -11.38
CA ILE A 266 6.83 -15.17 -11.98
C ILE A 266 6.69 -15.32 -13.48
N ALA A 267 6.53 -14.19 -14.18
CA ALA A 267 6.43 -14.18 -15.63
C ALA A 267 7.74 -13.68 -16.23
N THR A 268 8.19 -14.32 -17.31
CA THR A 268 9.46 -14.00 -17.99
C THR A 268 9.24 -13.70 -19.46
N LEU A 269 9.84 -12.60 -19.92
CA LEU A 269 9.89 -12.20 -21.30
C LEU A 269 11.35 -12.05 -21.73
N ALA A 270 11.87 -13.04 -22.45
CA ALA A 270 13.28 -13.12 -22.83
C ALA A 270 13.72 -11.93 -23.70
N GLY A 271 14.83 -11.31 -23.35
CA GLY A 271 15.54 -10.30 -24.10
C GLY A 271 16.70 -10.88 -24.94
N ALA A 272 17.53 -10.00 -25.51
CA ALA A 272 18.72 -10.38 -26.28
C ALA A 272 19.87 -10.86 -25.39
N SER A 273 19.89 -10.47 -24.13
CA SER A 273 20.86 -10.93 -23.12
C SER A 273 20.18 -11.58 -21.93
N ASP A 274 20.97 -12.21 -21.06
CA ASP A 274 20.53 -12.84 -19.83
C ASP A 274 20.58 -11.89 -18.62
N GLU A 275 21.11 -10.66 -18.78
CA GLU A 275 20.85 -9.60 -17.82
C GLU A 275 19.35 -9.33 -17.73
N SER A 276 18.85 -8.98 -16.55
CA SER A 276 17.43 -8.79 -16.35
C SER A 276 17.07 -7.45 -15.71
N ILE A 277 15.84 -7.01 -15.98
CA ILE A 277 15.15 -5.96 -15.23
C ILE A 277 13.93 -6.61 -14.58
N ILE A 278 13.78 -6.46 -13.26
CA ILE A 278 12.59 -6.87 -12.52
C ILE A 278 11.56 -5.73 -12.56
N VAL A 279 10.31 -6.07 -12.89
CA VAL A 279 9.15 -5.17 -12.76
C VAL A 279 8.14 -5.87 -11.87
N ASN A 280 8.00 -5.43 -10.62
CA ASN A 280 7.24 -6.17 -9.61
C ASN A 280 6.13 -5.37 -8.96
N THR A 281 5.21 -6.10 -8.35
CA THR A 281 4.15 -5.62 -7.46
C THR A 281 3.68 -6.76 -6.56
N HIS A 282 2.81 -6.46 -5.57
CA HIS A 282 2.00 -7.46 -4.89
C HIS A 282 0.61 -7.59 -5.53
N THR A 283 -0.13 -8.65 -5.19
CA THR A 283 -1.44 -8.97 -5.79
C THR A 283 -2.58 -8.97 -4.78
N ASP A 284 -2.30 -8.96 -3.52
CA ASP A 284 -3.25 -8.92 -2.41
C ASP A 284 -3.40 -7.49 -1.89
N GLY A 285 -4.65 -7.08 -1.61
CA GLY A 285 -4.97 -5.72 -1.19
C GLY A 285 -6.40 -5.57 -0.69
N THR A 286 -6.73 -4.37 -0.26
CA THR A 286 -8.02 -4.03 0.35
C THR A 286 -9.03 -3.44 -0.61
N ASN A 287 -8.58 -2.85 -1.72
CA ASN A 287 -9.46 -2.10 -2.64
C ASN A 287 -8.89 -2.06 -4.07
N ALA A 288 -9.46 -1.21 -4.91
CA ALA A 288 -9.06 -1.08 -6.31
C ALA A 288 -7.71 -0.35 -6.52
N THR A 289 -7.11 0.18 -5.46
CA THR A 289 -5.85 0.94 -5.50
C THR A 289 -4.67 0.06 -5.09
N GLU A 290 -4.80 -0.60 -3.96
CA GLU A 290 -3.70 -1.26 -3.25
C GLU A 290 -2.98 -2.31 -4.11
N GLU A 291 -3.70 -3.13 -4.85
CA GLU A 291 -3.14 -4.20 -5.67
C GLU A 291 -3.16 -3.94 -7.19
N ASN A 292 -3.52 -2.73 -7.63
CA ASN A 292 -3.69 -2.46 -9.07
C ASN A 292 -2.38 -2.37 -9.87
N GLY A 293 -1.24 -2.42 -9.21
CA GLY A 293 0.05 -2.61 -9.87
C GLY A 293 0.05 -3.82 -10.81
N GLY A 294 -0.68 -4.90 -10.45
CA GLY A 294 -0.86 -6.07 -11.30
C GLY A 294 -1.50 -5.76 -12.67
N ILE A 295 -2.50 -4.89 -12.70
CA ILE A 295 -3.11 -4.39 -13.96
C ILE A 295 -2.08 -3.61 -14.79
N GLY A 296 -1.31 -2.72 -14.13
CA GLY A 296 -0.24 -1.97 -14.79
C GLY A 296 0.83 -2.89 -15.39
N ILE A 297 1.26 -3.91 -14.65
CA ILE A 297 2.26 -4.89 -15.12
C ILE A 297 1.73 -5.71 -16.30
N VAL A 298 0.47 -6.13 -16.31
CA VAL A 298 -0.14 -6.79 -17.48
C VAL A 298 -0.09 -5.89 -18.71
N ALA A 299 -0.41 -4.61 -18.58
CA ALA A 299 -0.31 -3.66 -19.69
C ALA A 299 1.13 -3.50 -20.19
N LEU A 300 2.11 -3.39 -19.28
CA LEU A 300 3.54 -3.34 -19.61
C LEU A 300 4.02 -4.64 -20.28
N ALA A 301 3.65 -5.79 -19.75
CA ALA A 301 4.02 -7.09 -20.32
C ALA A 301 3.49 -7.24 -21.78
N ARG A 302 2.24 -6.86 -22.03
CA ARG A 302 1.66 -6.84 -23.38
C ARG A 302 2.37 -5.83 -24.30
N TYR A 303 2.75 -4.69 -23.78
CA TYR A 303 3.51 -3.70 -24.52
C TYR A 303 4.87 -4.27 -24.96
N PHE A 304 5.66 -4.76 -24.03
CA PHE A 304 7.01 -5.26 -24.31
C PHE A 304 7.01 -6.56 -25.11
N SER A 305 5.97 -7.40 -25.01
CA SER A 305 5.86 -8.61 -25.83
C SER A 305 5.70 -8.33 -27.35
N ARG A 306 5.17 -7.16 -27.69
CA ARG A 306 5.02 -6.68 -29.08
C ARG A 306 6.31 -6.05 -29.66
N ILE A 307 7.33 -5.84 -28.84
CA ILE A 307 8.64 -5.37 -29.27
C ILE A 307 9.49 -6.59 -29.65
N PRO A 308 10.18 -6.60 -30.80
CA PRO A 308 11.05 -7.71 -31.18
C PRO A 308 12.09 -8.04 -30.12
N LYS A 309 12.40 -9.32 -29.91
CA LYS A 309 13.40 -9.77 -28.93
C LYS A 309 14.75 -9.07 -29.09
N SER A 310 15.20 -8.84 -30.34
CA SER A 310 16.45 -8.17 -30.69
C SER A 310 16.50 -6.70 -30.24
N GLU A 311 15.36 -6.08 -30.02
CA GLU A 311 15.25 -4.68 -29.57
C GLU A 311 15.13 -4.56 -28.06
N ARG A 312 14.79 -5.64 -27.33
CA ARG A 312 14.84 -5.74 -25.89
C ARG A 312 16.21 -6.26 -25.47
N LYS A 313 17.08 -5.39 -25.00
CA LYS A 313 18.46 -5.80 -24.63
C LYS A 313 18.46 -6.80 -23.48
N ARG A 314 17.59 -6.58 -22.47
CA ARG A 314 17.50 -7.37 -21.24
C ARG A 314 16.22 -8.18 -21.18
N THR A 315 16.31 -9.29 -20.49
CA THR A 315 15.15 -10.09 -20.10
C THR A 315 14.32 -9.32 -19.08
N LEU A 316 13.00 -9.22 -19.30
CA LEU A 316 12.07 -8.65 -18.34
C LEU A 316 11.48 -9.76 -17.50
N VAL A 317 11.54 -9.61 -16.17
CA VAL A 317 10.96 -10.56 -15.23
C VAL A 317 9.93 -9.82 -14.39
N PHE A 318 8.72 -10.39 -14.33
CA PHE A 318 7.57 -9.80 -13.67
C PHE A 318 7.14 -10.68 -12.48
N PRO A 319 7.72 -10.50 -11.30
CA PRO A 319 7.20 -11.10 -10.06
C PRO A 319 5.95 -10.34 -9.60
N LEU A 320 4.81 -11.02 -9.61
CA LEU A 320 3.56 -10.55 -9.02
C LEU A 320 3.35 -11.36 -7.74
N THR A 321 3.71 -10.78 -6.61
CA THR A 321 3.89 -11.51 -5.36
C THR A 321 2.61 -11.53 -4.53
N THR A 322 2.43 -12.59 -3.77
CA THR A 322 1.38 -12.72 -2.76
C THR A 322 1.95 -12.56 -1.36
N GLY A 323 1.12 -12.30 -0.37
CA GLY A 323 1.51 -12.30 1.03
C GLY A 323 1.88 -10.93 1.60
N HIS A 324 1.59 -9.85 0.88
CA HIS A 324 1.78 -8.51 1.41
C HIS A 324 1.04 -8.31 2.74
N PHE A 325 -0.19 -8.84 2.84
CA PHE A 325 -1.01 -8.81 4.06
C PHE A 325 -0.89 -10.07 4.92
N ALA A 326 -0.07 -11.04 4.53
CA ALA A 326 0.21 -12.26 5.28
C ALA A 326 1.71 -12.42 5.62
N GLY A 327 2.41 -11.31 5.80
CA GLY A 327 3.86 -11.23 5.94
C GLY A 327 4.54 -12.16 6.93
N PRO A 328 3.93 -12.59 8.05
CA PRO A 328 4.53 -13.60 8.94
C PRO A 328 4.62 -15.00 8.32
N TRP A 329 3.75 -15.33 7.38
CA TRP A 329 3.64 -16.67 6.80
C TRP A 329 4.07 -16.77 5.34
N VAL A 330 3.87 -15.69 4.58
CA VAL A 330 4.16 -15.63 3.14
C VAL A 330 5.15 -14.51 2.87
N PRO A 331 6.34 -14.80 2.30
CA PRO A 331 7.46 -13.84 2.30
C PRO A 331 7.42 -12.75 1.23
N SER A 332 6.36 -12.65 0.42
CA SER A 332 6.23 -11.69 -0.68
C SER A 332 7.48 -11.65 -1.58
N ILE A 333 7.98 -10.48 -2.03
CA ILE A 333 9.16 -10.36 -2.89
C ILE A 333 10.44 -10.95 -2.24
N ARG A 334 10.54 -10.99 -0.92
CA ARG A 334 11.67 -11.65 -0.23
C ARG A 334 11.75 -13.13 -0.55
N GLY A 335 10.61 -13.80 -0.77
CA GLY A 335 10.56 -15.19 -1.20
C GLY A 335 11.22 -15.38 -2.58
N VAL A 336 10.97 -14.49 -3.51
CA VAL A 336 11.59 -14.49 -4.84
C VAL A 336 13.10 -14.27 -4.72
N ILE A 337 13.51 -13.26 -3.94
CA ILE A 337 14.94 -12.95 -3.72
C ILE A 337 15.69 -14.18 -3.16
N THR A 338 15.10 -14.85 -2.19
CA THR A 338 15.74 -16.01 -1.54
C THR A 338 15.76 -17.24 -2.45
N LYS A 339 14.67 -17.50 -3.18
CA LYS A 339 14.50 -18.72 -3.97
C LYS A 339 15.23 -18.67 -5.32
N TYR A 340 15.43 -17.47 -5.88
CA TYR A 340 16.01 -17.27 -7.20
C TYR A 340 17.30 -16.43 -7.18
N PRO A 341 18.36 -16.85 -6.45
CA PRO A 341 19.59 -16.06 -6.31
C PRO A 341 20.30 -15.80 -7.65
N GLU A 342 20.20 -16.72 -8.62
CA GLU A 342 20.78 -16.50 -9.95
C GLU A 342 20.04 -15.45 -10.76
N LEU A 343 18.72 -15.30 -10.61
CA LEU A 343 17.97 -14.19 -11.16
C LEU A 343 18.44 -12.87 -10.54
N ILE A 344 18.58 -12.83 -9.21
CA ILE A 344 19.00 -11.61 -8.49
C ILE A 344 20.38 -11.15 -8.93
N LYS A 345 21.34 -12.07 -9.11
CA LYS A 345 22.68 -11.75 -9.62
C LYS A 345 22.68 -11.14 -11.02
N LYS A 346 21.77 -11.58 -11.90
CA LYS A 346 21.61 -11.10 -13.27
C LYS A 346 20.76 -9.82 -13.36
N THR A 347 20.06 -9.46 -12.29
CA THR A 347 19.20 -8.27 -12.28
C THR A 347 20.02 -6.99 -12.12
N VAL A 348 19.89 -6.11 -13.08
CA VAL A 348 20.65 -4.84 -13.12
C VAL A 348 19.84 -3.64 -12.64
N ALA A 349 18.49 -3.73 -12.69
CA ALA A 349 17.58 -2.73 -12.17
C ALA A 349 16.23 -3.36 -11.80
N ALA A 350 15.46 -2.66 -10.98
CA ALA A 350 14.08 -3.03 -10.68
C ALA A 350 13.15 -1.81 -10.68
N VAL A 351 11.89 -2.04 -11.04
CA VAL A 351 10.81 -1.06 -10.98
C VAL A 351 9.64 -1.70 -10.24
N THR A 352 9.28 -1.16 -9.09
CA THR A 352 8.10 -1.57 -8.35
C THR A 352 6.93 -0.65 -8.71
N VAL A 353 5.81 -1.24 -9.10
CA VAL A 353 4.62 -0.54 -9.59
C VAL A 353 3.48 -0.76 -8.61
N GLU A 354 3.08 0.28 -7.91
CA GLU A 354 2.01 0.21 -6.89
C GLU A 354 1.07 1.41 -7.00
N HIS A 355 -0.21 1.23 -6.66
CA HIS A 355 -1.21 2.26 -6.39
C HIS A 355 -1.46 3.26 -7.54
N LEU A 356 -1.78 2.76 -8.71
CA LEU A 356 -1.96 3.58 -9.90
C LEU A 356 -3.29 4.36 -9.92
N GLY A 357 -3.27 5.55 -10.50
CA GLY A 357 -4.46 6.34 -10.78
C GLY A 357 -5.05 7.08 -9.59
N CYS A 358 -4.36 7.18 -8.47
CA CYS A 358 -4.88 7.75 -7.23
C CYS A 358 -5.22 9.24 -7.36
N ARG A 359 -6.47 9.61 -7.00
CA ARG A 359 -6.87 10.99 -6.74
C ARG A 359 -6.76 11.32 -5.27
N GLU A 360 -6.46 12.58 -4.97
CA GLU A 360 -6.34 13.06 -3.60
C GLU A 360 -7.72 13.25 -2.96
N TRP A 361 -7.92 12.59 -1.82
CA TRP A 361 -9.06 12.76 -0.94
C TRP A 361 -8.57 13.11 0.45
N MET A 362 -9.13 14.16 1.05
CA MET A 362 -8.68 14.66 2.35
C MET A 362 -9.84 15.11 3.23
N ASP A 363 -9.61 15.02 4.53
CA ASP A 363 -10.44 15.73 5.50
C ASP A 363 -10.11 17.23 5.45
N GLY A 364 -11.13 18.04 5.23
CA GLY A 364 -11.02 19.50 5.39
C GLY A 364 -10.97 19.89 6.88
N ALA A 365 -10.80 21.19 7.15
CA ALA A 365 -10.74 21.75 8.51
C ALA A 365 -11.96 21.39 9.39
N SER A 366 -13.13 21.12 8.78
CA SER A 366 -14.36 20.69 9.46
C SER A 366 -14.53 19.17 9.51
N PHE A 367 -13.48 18.36 9.30
CA PHE A 367 -13.57 16.92 9.18
C PHE A 367 -14.57 16.43 8.11
N ARG A 368 -14.64 17.16 6.98
CA ARG A 368 -15.43 16.77 5.82
C ARG A 368 -14.51 16.09 4.81
N TYR A 369 -14.63 14.76 4.69
CA TYR A 369 -13.87 13.96 3.74
C TYR A 369 -14.38 14.15 2.31
N ARG A 370 -13.51 14.57 1.38
CA ARG A 370 -13.88 14.86 0.00
C ARG A 370 -12.68 14.82 -0.95
N ALA A 371 -12.96 14.66 -2.23
CA ALA A 371 -11.97 14.89 -3.29
C ALA A 371 -11.49 16.35 -3.26
N THR A 372 -10.20 16.58 -3.43
CA THR A 372 -9.60 17.93 -3.57
C THR A 372 -9.65 18.43 -5.01
N GLY A 373 -9.86 17.56 -5.98
CA GLY A 373 -9.75 17.82 -7.41
C GLY A 373 -8.35 17.53 -7.97
N GLU A 374 -7.37 17.29 -7.12
CA GLU A 374 -5.98 17.02 -7.48
C GLU A 374 -5.69 15.51 -7.58
N ASN A 375 -4.58 15.16 -8.24
CA ASN A 375 -4.01 13.83 -8.14
C ASN A 375 -3.37 13.64 -6.75
N GLU A 376 -3.36 12.41 -6.24
CA GLU A 376 -2.56 12.06 -5.06
C GLU A 376 -1.06 12.22 -5.36
N TRP A 377 -0.29 12.58 -4.34
CA TRP A 377 1.16 12.60 -4.45
C TRP A 377 1.71 11.21 -4.71
N SER A 378 2.43 11.07 -5.81
CA SER A 378 3.19 9.88 -6.11
C SER A 378 4.63 10.06 -5.65
N VAL A 379 5.13 9.10 -4.86
CA VAL A 379 6.51 9.10 -4.40
C VAL A 379 7.26 7.98 -5.09
N ALA A 380 8.29 8.34 -5.84
CA ALA A 380 9.19 7.39 -6.48
C ALA A 380 10.54 7.39 -5.74
N ILE A 381 10.80 6.30 -5.03
CA ILE A 381 11.94 6.15 -4.12
C ILE A 381 13.06 5.43 -4.84
N THR A 382 14.26 6.01 -4.87
CA THR A 382 15.44 5.38 -5.47
C THR A 382 16.74 5.94 -4.89
N GLU A 383 17.75 5.09 -4.73
CA GLU A 383 19.05 5.45 -4.13
C GLU A 383 20.11 5.82 -5.15
N THR A 384 19.90 5.55 -6.45
CA THR A 384 20.89 5.81 -7.48
C THR A 384 20.48 6.95 -8.41
N LYS A 385 21.44 7.80 -8.73
CA LYS A 385 21.21 8.96 -9.61
C LYS A 385 20.73 8.54 -11.01
N SER A 386 21.26 7.44 -11.55
CA SER A 386 20.91 6.95 -12.88
C SER A 386 19.45 6.49 -12.97
N THR A 387 18.93 5.81 -11.95
CA THR A 387 17.51 5.41 -11.91
C THR A 387 16.59 6.62 -11.68
N ALA A 388 17.01 7.58 -10.84
CA ALA A 388 16.29 8.84 -10.67
C ALA A 388 16.18 9.64 -11.97
N GLN A 389 17.27 9.78 -12.69
CA GLN A 389 17.31 10.48 -14.00
C GLN A 389 16.46 9.78 -15.04
N ALA A 390 16.52 8.43 -15.12
CA ALA A 390 15.70 7.64 -16.05
C ALA A 390 14.19 7.89 -15.83
N LEU A 391 13.75 7.95 -14.59
CA LEU A 391 12.34 8.24 -14.31
C LEU A 391 11.99 9.71 -14.58
N LEU A 392 12.81 10.66 -14.17
CA LEU A 392 12.57 12.09 -14.43
C LEU A 392 12.50 12.39 -15.93
N GLU A 393 13.35 11.75 -16.75
CA GLU A 393 13.31 11.82 -18.21
C GLU A 393 11.98 11.25 -18.75
N ALA A 394 11.55 10.08 -18.25
CA ALA A 394 10.31 9.44 -18.65
C ALA A 394 9.06 10.28 -18.30
N LEU A 395 9.12 11.03 -17.21
CA LEU A 395 8.04 11.92 -16.74
C LEU A 395 7.95 13.23 -17.57
N HIS A 396 8.94 13.56 -18.39
CA HIS A 396 8.90 14.78 -19.17
C HIS A 396 7.68 14.80 -20.11
N GLY A 397 6.86 15.85 -20.00
CA GLY A 397 5.62 15.99 -20.76
C GLY A 397 4.48 15.05 -20.33
N SER A 398 4.65 14.31 -19.24
CA SER A 398 3.63 13.39 -18.71
C SER A 398 2.47 14.13 -18.05
N ALA A 399 1.26 13.51 -18.09
CA ALA A 399 0.11 13.91 -17.31
C ALA A 399 0.18 13.44 -15.84
N SER A 400 1.18 12.65 -15.47
CA SER A 400 1.41 12.15 -14.09
C SER A 400 1.96 13.25 -13.17
N ARG A 401 1.22 14.35 -13.06
CA ARG A 401 1.60 15.50 -12.21
C ARG A 401 1.61 15.10 -10.74
N ARG A 402 2.37 15.84 -9.91
CA ARG A 402 2.58 15.60 -8.48
C ARG A 402 3.35 14.29 -8.22
N THR A 403 4.40 14.04 -9.01
CA THR A 403 5.34 12.93 -8.80
C THR A 403 6.66 13.45 -8.25
N ALA A 404 7.01 13.02 -7.03
CA ALA A 404 8.28 13.33 -6.37
C ALA A 404 9.23 12.15 -6.53
N VAL A 405 10.40 12.37 -7.11
CA VAL A 405 11.49 11.39 -7.20
C VAL A 405 12.49 11.69 -6.09
N VAL A 406 12.76 10.72 -5.23
CA VAL A 406 13.44 10.96 -3.96
C VAL A 406 14.49 9.91 -3.61
N ASN A 407 15.51 10.34 -2.89
CA ASN A 407 16.44 9.48 -2.18
C ASN A 407 15.92 9.21 -0.77
N PRO A 408 15.77 7.95 -0.32
CA PRO A 408 15.31 7.65 1.02
C PRO A 408 16.42 7.88 2.05
N VAL A 409 16.09 8.58 3.13
CA VAL A 409 16.94 8.74 4.31
C VAL A 409 16.19 8.23 5.54
N HIS A 410 16.90 7.84 6.59
CA HIS A 410 16.31 7.42 7.87
C HIS A 410 15.18 6.37 7.76
N GLY A 411 15.35 5.38 6.88
CA GLY A 411 14.35 4.30 6.71
C GLY A 411 13.13 4.71 5.89
N GLY A 412 13.24 5.69 5.00
CA GLY A 412 12.18 6.19 4.13
C GLY A 412 11.73 5.22 3.01
N TRP A 413 12.31 4.01 2.90
CA TRP A 413 11.81 3.01 1.97
C TRP A 413 10.42 2.50 2.38
N LEU A 414 9.48 2.55 1.43
CA LEU A 414 8.11 2.04 1.55
C LEU A 414 7.84 1.09 0.38
N GLY A 415 6.84 0.21 0.53
CA GLY A 415 6.43 -0.74 -0.51
C GLY A 415 7.41 -1.87 -0.79
N GLU A 416 7.11 -2.64 -1.83
CA GLU A 416 7.81 -3.88 -2.20
C GLU A 416 9.26 -3.63 -2.71
N GLY A 417 9.58 -2.44 -3.20
CA GLY A 417 10.91 -2.08 -3.69
C GLY A 417 12.01 -2.13 -2.63
N ALA A 418 11.65 -1.93 -1.36
CA ALA A 418 12.61 -1.90 -0.25
C ALA A 418 13.47 -3.18 -0.13
N SER A 419 12.90 -4.35 -0.44
CA SER A 419 13.62 -5.62 -0.33
C SER A 419 14.58 -5.86 -1.49
N LEU A 420 14.25 -5.38 -2.69
CA LEU A 420 15.12 -5.45 -3.87
C LEU A 420 16.35 -4.55 -3.72
N THR A 421 16.15 -3.33 -3.20
CA THR A 421 17.27 -2.42 -2.88
C THR A 421 18.22 -3.03 -1.85
N ARG A 422 17.69 -3.63 -0.76
CA ARG A 422 18.53 -4.34 0.23
C ARG A 422 19.28 -5.54 -0.36
N ALA A 423 18.79 -6.12 -1.44
CA ALA A 423 19.49 -7.16 -2.20
C ALA A 423 20.56 -6.59 -3.15
N GLY A 424 20.80 -5.26 -3.15
CA GLY A 424 21.80 -4.58 -3.97
C GLY A 424 21.36 -4.29 -5.39
N ILE A 425 20.06 -4.30 -5.68
CA ILE A 425 19.51 -4.00 -7.00
C ILE A 425 19.11 -2.51 -7.03
N PRO A 426 19.64 -1.70 -7.97
CA PRO A 426 19.14 -0.35 -8.21
C PRO A 426 17.65 -0.38 -8.51
N THR A 427 16.84 0.21 -7.62
CA THR A 427 15.38 0.04 -7.65
C THR A 427 14.68 1.40 -7.68
N ILE A 428 13.63 1.50 -8.49
CA ILE A 428 12.62 2.55 -8.42
C ILE A 428 11.39 1.96 -7.73
N GLY A 429 11.08 2.39 -6.51
CA GLY A 429 9.86 2.04 -5.78
C GLY A 429 8.82 3.14 -5.94
N TYR A 430 7.80 2.93 -6.77
CA TYR A 430 6.74 3.90 -7.00
C TYR A 430 5.53 3.59 -6.11
N ILE A 431 5.19 4.51 -5.21
CA ILE A 431 4.18 4.26 -4.18
C ILE A 431 3.41 5.53 -3.77
N PRO A 432 2.28 5.88 -4.41
CA PRO A 432 1.29 6.79 -3.85
C PRO A 432 0.70 6.25 -2.54
N GLN A 433 0.37 7.14 -1.60
CA GLN A 433 -0.20 6.76 -0.31
C GLN A 433 -1.45 7.58 0.04
N PRO A 434 -2.54 7.39 -0.69
CA PRO A 434 -3.78 8.11 -0.42
C PRO A 434 -4.40 7.69 0.93
N ASN A 435 -5.22 8.57 1.50
CA ASN A 435 -5.91 8.29 2.76
C ASN A 435 -6.75 7.01 2.73
N TYR A 436 -7.32 6.65 1.59
CA TYR A 436 -8.16 5.46 1.40
C TYR A 436 -7.37 4.20 1.05
N LEU A 437 -6.04 4.24 1.04
CA LEU A 437 -5.20 3.12 0.60
C LEU A 437 -5.59 1.79 1.28
N LEU A 438 -5.82 1.83 2.56
CA LEU A 438 -6.15 0.64 3.35
C LEU A 438 -7.65 0.51 3.68
N ALA A 439 -8.52 1.33 3.09
CA ALA A 439 -9.96 1.13 3.21
C ALA A 439 -10.40 -0.11 2.41
N ALA A 440 -11.32 -0.90 2.95
CA ALA A 440 -11.78 -2.16 2.38
C ALA A 440 -13.29 -2.18 2.09
N PRO A 441 -13.85 -1.18 1.37
CA PRO A 441 -15.26 -1.17 1.02
C PRO A 441 -15.56 -2.17 -0.10
N ALA A 442 -16.81 -2.60 -0.19
CA ALA A 442 -17.25 -3.58 -1.17
C ALA A 442 -17.11 -3.12 -2.64
N ASP A 443 -17.19 -1.81 -2.90
CA ASP A 443 -17.03 -1.20 -4.23
C ASP A 443 -15.57 -0.92 -4.62
N GLY A 444 -14.62 -1.19 -3.72
CA GLY A 444 -13.18 -1.03 -3.93
C GLY A 444 -12.71 0.42 -4.05
N CYS A 445 -13.49 1.42 -3.73
CA CYS A 445 -13.16 2.85 -3.88
C CYS A 445 -12.81 3.26 -5.33
N ILE A 446 -13.41 2.63 -6.34
CA ILE A 446 -13.06 2.87 -7.76
C ILE A 446 -13.28 4.33 -8.18
N GLU A 447 -14.23 5.04 -7.57
CA GLU A 447 -14.52 6.46 -7.82
C GLU A 447 -13.38 7.40 -7.40
N LYS A 448 -12.44 6.90 -6.59
CA LYS A 448 -11.26 7.66 -6.14
C LYS A 448 -10.07 7.51 -7.09
N LEU A 449 -10.23 6.80 -8.19
CA LEU A 449 -9.21 6.61 -9.21
C LEU A 449 -9.50 7.38 -10.49
N SER A 450 -8.47 7.60 -11.29
CA SER A 450 -8.52 8.22 -12.61
C SER A 450 -7.95 7.28 -13.66
N ALA A 451 -8.76 6.95 -14.66
CA ALA A 451 -8.33 6.16 -15.82
C ALA A 451 -7.20 6.84 -16.60
N GLU A 452 -7.29 8.16 -16.76
CA GLU A 452 -6.28 8.96 -17.47
C GLU A 452 -4.95 8.97 -16.72
N LEU A 453 -4.98 9.22 -15.41
CA LEU A 453 -3.76 9.21 -14.59
C LEU A 453 -3.11 7.83 -14.56
N MET A 454 -3.90 6.77 -14.32
CA MET A 454 -3.42 5.39 -14.35
C MET A 454 -2.73 5.05 -15.67
N TYR A 455 -3.36 5.42 -16.78
CA TYR A 455 -2.80 5.16 -18.11
C TYR A 455 -1.51 5.94 -18.37
N SER A 456 -1.47 7.22 -17.99
CA SER A 456 -0.26 8.05 -18.06
C SER A 456 0.89 7.45 -17.25
N GLN A 457 0.63 6.99 -16.04
CA GLN A 457 1.64 6.34 -15.20
C GLN A 457 2.19 5.05 -15.85
N ILE A 458 1.34 4.24 -16.47
CA ILE A 458 1.77 3.04 -17.22
C ILE A 458 2.67 3.43 -18.41
N GLN A 459 2.34 4.51 -19.11
CA GLN A 459 3.19 5.05 -20.18
C GLN A 459 4.57 5.48 -19.65
N ASP A 460 4.59 6.14 -18.50
CA ASP A 460 5.84 6.59 -17.87
C ASP A 460 6.71 5.41 -17.44
N PHE A 461 6.12 4.32 -16.92
CA PHE A 461 6.87 3.09 -16.65
C PHE A 461 7.39 2.42 -17.90
N ALA A 462 6.63 2.39 -19.00
CA ALA A 462 7.13 1.86 -20.27
C ALA A 462 8.35 2.64 -20.75
N LYS A 463 8.31 3.97 -20.72
CA LYS A 463 9.47 4.83 -21.06
C LYS A 463 10.65 4.59 -20.11
N THR A 464 10.39 4.54 -18.80
CA THR A 464 11.43 4.29 -17.79
C THR A 464 12.15 2.97 -18.03
N ILE A 465 11.41 1.89 -18.31
CA ILE A 465 12.00 0.57 -18.59
C ILE A 465 12.84 0.62 -19.87
N HIS A 466 12.40 1.32 -20.92
CA HIS A 466 13.20 1.52 -22.12
C HIS A 466 14.52 2.25 -21.86
N ILE A 467 14.49 3.29 -21.02
CA ILE A 467 15.70 4.03 -20.64
C ILE A 467 16.64 3.11 -19.85
N LEU A 468 16.11 2.43 -18.82
CA LEU A 468 16.88 1.50 -17.99
C LEU A 468 17.48 0.36 -18.80
N ASP A 469 16.76 -0.16 -19.81
CA ASP A 469 17.25 -1.24 -20.70
C ASP A 469 18.51 -0.84 -21.52
N ARG A 470 18.76 0.46 -21.70
CA ARG A 470 19.87 0.99 -22.47
C ARG A 470 21.08 1.41 -21.64
N ILE A 471 20.88 1.74 -20.37
CA ILE A 471 21.96 2.17 -19.47
C ILE A 471 22.88 0.98 -19.16
N PRO A 472 24.21 1.10 -19.29
CA PRO A 472 25.14 0.04 -18.88
C PRO A 472 24.95 -0.36 -17.41
N ALA A 473 25.06 -1.66 -17.11
CA ALA A 473 24.84 -2.17 -15.76
C ALA A 473 25.75 -1.51 -14.70
N ILE A 474 26.99 -1.17 -15.10
CA ILE A 474 27.92 -0.49 -14.19
C ILE A 474 27.49 0.95 -13.86
N GLU A 475 26.76 1.62 -14.75
CA GLU A 475 26.27 2.97 -14.51
C GLU A 475 25.01 2.99 -13.66
N LEU A 476 24.16 1.95 -13.77
CA LEU A 476 22.99 1.80 -12.93
C LEU A 476 23.33 1.68 -11.44
N LYS A 477 24.51 1.12 -11.12
CA LYS A 477 24.97 0.90 -9.72
C LYS A 477 25.72 2.09 -9.12
N LYS A 478 25.94 3.15 -9.87
CA LYS A 478 26.58 4.37 -9.34
C LYS A 478 25.58 5.17 -8.51
N SER A 479 25.87 5.33 -7.23
CA SER A 479 25.16 6.20 -6.28
C SER A 479 25.36 7.69 -6.59
#